data_7dd309b14b257465f77f68d5c927da43
#
_entry.id   7dd309b14b257465f77f68d5c927da43
#
_cell.length_a   1.000
_cell.length_b   1.000
_cell.length_c   1.000
_cell.angle_alpha   90.00
_cell.angle_beta   90.00
_cell.angle_gamma   90.00
#
_symmetry.space_group_name_H-M   'P 1'
#
loop_
_entity.id
_entity.type
_entity.pdbx_description
1 polymer ?
#
loop_
_entity_poly.entity_id
_entity_poly.type
_entity_poly.pdbx_seq_one_letter_code
_entity_poly.pdbx_strand_id
1 'polypeptide(L)'
;MFTELTEGTTRILVPAQHLTKSMFYNPRMELCRDIDVASIAVFVSSSRDHAKLKYIDALAGTGVRGVRVANEVDSFDVSINDRSKPAFELINRNILLNGVEDVATASNENANVLLHRKHYDLVDVDPFGSPVPFLDAASRSVTKLLLVTATDTAPLCGAHTGGLRNYGARPLNTEYHAEMGTRVLLGAVTRELGKYDKAIKPLLSYASAHFIRLIVQVEAGAKHADESVQRLGFIAHCFSCGHRFSYASCEDMLDMRMSITCELCGTRMKIAGPLYLHPIADQQFCEQVHEELGNRTLGKQREAMKIVSTCSHELQDIPYFFEHHALCKALKIPPPPLEALLETLQANGFAASRTQFSDTGIKTDARIDELKALVKEL
;
A
#
# COMPACT_ATOMS: atom_id res chain seq x y z
N MET A 1 -5.86 -16.83 -29.02
CA MET A 1 -7.29 -16.49 -28.88
C MET A 1 -7.40 -15.51 -27.73
N PHE A 2 -8.17 -14.44 -27.88
CA PHE A 2 -8.41 -13.42 -26.87
C PHE A 2 -9.87 -13.46 -26.45
N THR A 3 -10.14 -13.09 -25.22
CA THR A 3 -11.48 -12.88 -24.67
C THR A 3 -11.62 -11.40 -24.37
N GLU A 4 -12.73 -10.81 -24.70
CA GLU A 4 -13.07 -9.44 -24.30
C GLU A 4 -13.81 -9.47 -22.96
N LEU A 5 -13.45 -8.55 -22.07
CA LEU A 5 -14.11 -8.31 -20.79
C LEU A 5 -14.22 -6.80 -20.56
N THR A 6 -14.98 -6.39 -19.55
CA THR A 6 -15.15 -4.99 -19.16
C THR A 6 -14.78 -4.82 -17.69
N GLU A 7 -13.94 -3.84 -17.38
CA GLU A 7 -13.69 -3.35 -16.02
C GLU A 7 -14.02 -1.84 -15.98
N GLY A 8 -14.84 -1.43 -15.02
CA GLY A 8 -15.39 -0.08 -15.03
C GLY A 8 -16.18 0.17 -16.32
N THR A 9 -15.81 1.22 -17.04
CA THR A 9 -16.35 1.53 -18.37
C THR A 9 -15.44 1.11 -19.53
N THR A 10 -14.31 0.42 -19.23
CA THR A 10 -13.25 0.11 -20.17
C THR A 10 -13.35 -1.33 -20.66
N ARG A 11 -13.30 -1.52 -21.98
CA ARG A 11 -13.27 -2.83 -22.64
C ARG A 11 -11.84 -3.31 -22.82
N ILE A 12 -11.54 -4.56 -22.45
CA ILE A 12 -10.17 -5.09 -22.46
C ILE A 12 -10.14 -6.46 -23.13
N LEU A 13 -9.26 -6.62 -24.11
CA LEU A 13 -8.87 -7.92 -24.63
C LEU A 13 -7.82 -8.54 -23.71
N VAL A 14 -8.08 -9.75 -23.27
CA VAL A 14 -7.15 -10.54 -22.47
C VAL A 14 -6.91 -11.91 -23.11
N PRO A 15 -5.76 -12.58 -22.89
CA PRO A 15 -5.55 -13.93 -23.35
C PRO A 15 -6.61 -14.88 -22.78
N ALA A 16 -7.21 -15.75 -23.63
CA ALA A 16 -8.23 -16.73 -23.21
C ALA A 16 -7.71 -17.70 -22.14
N GLN A 17 -6.39 -17.96 -22.11
CA GLN A 17 -5.69 -18.61 -21.01
C GLN A 17 -4.97 -17.53 -20.22
N HIS A 18 -5.53 -17.10 -19.09
CA HIS A 18 -5.13 -15.93 -18.30
C HIS A 18 -3.66 -15.90 -17.83
N LEU A 19 -2.87 -16.94 -18.04
CA LEU A 19 -1.57 -17.16 -17.43
C LEU A 19 -0.42 -17.35 -18.43
N THR A 20 -0.39 -16.61 -19.53
CA THR A 20 0.85 -16.57 -20.31
C THR A 20 1.81 -15.55 -19.68
N LYS A 21 3.07 -15.95 -19.41
CA LYS A 21 4.10 -15.05 -18.86
C LYS A 21 4.35 -13.78 -19.68
N SER A 22 3.89 -13.75 -20.92
CA SER A 22 4.13 -12.66 -21.88
C SER A 22 2.98 -11.66 -22.01
N MET A 23 1.77 -11.99 -21.57
CA MET A 23 0.57 -11.14 -21.64
C MET A 23 -0.28 -11.47 -20.41
N PHE A 24 0.05 -10.87 -19.28
CA PHE A 24 -0.58 -11.25 -18.02
C PHE A 24 -1.80 -10.39 -17.70
N TYR A 25 -2.86 -11.07 -17.27
CA TYR A 25 -4.04 -10.46 -16.68
C TYR A 25 -4.45 -11.24 -15.43
N ASN A 26 -4.64 -10.54 -14.31
CA ASN A 26 -5.12 -11.11 -13.07
C ASN A 26 -6.48 -10.49 -12.69
N PRO A 27 -7.59 -11.24 -12.78
CA PRO A 27 -8.92 -10.72 -12.41
C PRO A 27 -9.03 -10.36 -10.93
N ARG A 28 -8.21 -10.97 -10.04
CA ARG A 28 -8.20 -10.62 -8.62
C ARG A 28 -7.65 -9.22 -8.34
N MET A 29 -6.92 -8.63 -9.30
CA MET A 29 -6.39 -7.27 -9.19
C MET A 29 -7.40 -6.20 -9.64
N GLU A 30 -8.62 -6.56 -10.06
CA GLU A 30 -9.68 -5.61 -10.39
C GLU A 30 -9.97 -4.65 -9.23
N LEU A 31 -10.05 -5.17 -8.00
CA LEU A 31 -10.17 -4.36 -6.78
C LEU A 31 -9.10 -3.27 -6.67
N CYS A 32 -7.84 -3.63 -6.93
CA CYS A 32 -6.72 -2.68 -6.91
C CYS A 32 -6.91 -1.60 -7.99
N ARG A 33 -7.25 -2.00 -9.20
CA ARG A 33 -7.47 -1.07 -10.32
C ARG A 33 -8.68 -0.16 -10.12
N ASP A 34 -9.74 -0.64 -9.49
CA ASP A 34 -10.92 0.16 -9.14
C ASP A 34 -10.56 1.26 -8.14
N ILE A 35 -9.82 0.92 -7.07
CA ILE A 35 -9.33 1.90 -6.09
C ILE A 35 -8.35 2.89 -6.75
N ASP A 36 -7.46 2.42 -7.63
CA ASP A 36 -6.47 3.27 -8.29
C ASP A 36 -7.11 4.30 -9.20
N VAL A 37 -8.07 3.91 -10.05
CA VAL A 37 -8.75 4.85 -10.96
C VAL A 37 -9.47 5.94 -10.17
N ALA A 38 -10.19 5.59 -9.09
CA ALA A 38 -10.83 6.56 -8.21
C ALA A 38 -9.80 7.48 -7.50
N SER A 39 -8.71 6.89 -7.00
CA SER A 39 -7.65 7.65 -6.31
C SER A 39 -6.94 8.62 -7.25
N ILE A 40 -6.66 8.20 -8.49
CA ILE A 40 -6.05 9.04 -9.51
C ILE A 40 -7.00 10.19 -9.89
N ALA A 41 -8.30 9.92 -10.06
CA ALA A 41 -9.30 10.94 -10.36
C ALA A 41 -9.39 12.00 -9.26
N VAL A 42 -9.44 11.58 -7.98
CA VAL A 42 -9.42 12.48 -6.81
C VAL A 42 -8.12 13.30 -6.76
N PHE A 43 -6.97 12.67 -6.99
CA PHE A 43 -5.69 13.37 -6.97
C PHE A 43 -5.62 14.47 -8.04
N VAL A 44 -6.11 14.20 -9.24
CA VAL A 44 -6.15 15.17 -10.35
C VAL A 44 -7.12 16.30 -10.07
N SER A 45 -8.34 16.00 -9.61
CA SER A 45 -9.35 17.02 -9.31
C SER A 45 -8.90 17.97 -8.20
N SER A 46 -8.06 17.50 -7.28
CA SER A 46 -7.46 18.31 -6.21
C SER A 46 -6.27 19.16 -6.68
N SER A 47 -5.75 18.90 -7.87
CA SER A 47 -4.63 19.64 -8.44
C SER A 47 -5.12 20.97 -9.02
N ARG A 48 -4.48 22.07 -8.64
CA ARG A 48 -4.75 23.42 -9.25
C ARG A 48 -4.14 23.59 -10.64
N ASP A 49 -3.42 22.59 -11.11
CA ASP A 49 -2.71 22.63 -12.39
C ASP A 49 -3.65 22.15 -13.51
N HIS A 50 -3.99 23.02 -14.44
CA HIS A 50 -4.87 22.70 -15.58
C HIS A 50 -4.09 22.08 -16.78
N ALA A 51 -2.78 21.85 -16.63
CA ALA A 51 -1.99 21.18 -17.65
C ALA A 51 -2.28 19.67 -17.64
N LYS A 52 -2.22 19.05 -18.83
CA LYS A 52 -2.28 17.58 -18.93
C LYS A 52 -1.14 16.95 -18.15
N LEU A 53 -1.48 16.06 -17.21
CA LEU A 53 -0.51 15.31 -16.42
C LEU A 53 0.03 14.11 -17.22
N LYS A 54 1.29 13.76 -16.99
CA LYS A 54 1.93 12.59 -17.62
C LYS A 54 1.85 11.40 -16.66
N TYR A 55 1.08 10.40 -17.05
CA TYR A 55 0.99 9.12 -16.32
C TYR A 55 1.77 8.03 -17.06
N ILE A 56 2.42 7.13 -16.32
CA ILE A 56 2.99 5.90 -16.87
C ILE A 56 2.55 4.66 -16.07
N ASP A 57 1.99 3.67 -16.79
CA ASP A 57 1.92 2.27 -16.37
C ASP A 57 3.20 1.58 -16.84
N ALA A 58 4.16 1.40 -15.93
CA ALA A 58 5.54 1.04 -16.31
C ALA A 58 5.70 -0.46 -16.64
N LEU A 59 4.79 -1.33 -16.19
CA LEU A 59 4.86 -2.79 -16.28
C LEU A 59 3.49 -3.39 -16.63
N ALA A 60 2.93 -2.93 -17.75
CA ALA A 60 1.49 -2.94 -18.01
C ALA A 60 0.86 -4.30 -18.32
N GLY A 61 1.63 -5.33 -18.72
CA GLY A 61 1.07 -6.63 -19.12
C GLY A 61 0.07 -6.50 -20.26
N THR A 62 -1.24 -6.62 -19.98
CA THR A 62 -2.31 -6.40 -20.96
C THR A 62 -2.64 -4.92 -21.21
N GLY A 63 -2.07 -4.01 -20.41
CA GLY A 63 -2.35 -2.56 -20.45
C GLY A 63 -3.64 -2.16 -19.75
N VAL A 64 -4.34 -3.07 -19.06
CA VAL A 64 -5.66 -2.80 -18.46
C VAL A 64 -5.65 -1.56 -17.57
N ARG A 65 -4.64 -1.38 -16.71
CA ARG A 65 -4.53 -0.24 -15.80
C ARG A 65 -4.37 1.07 -16.56
N GLY A 66 -3.39 1.14 -17.45
CA GLY A 66 -3.13 2.35 -18.24
C GLY A 66 -4.29 2.71 -19.18
N VAL A 67 -4.92 1.73 -19.82
CA VAL A 67 -6.11 1.96 -20.68
C VAL A 67 -7.31 2.44 -19.86
N ARG A 68 -7.52 1.90 -18.64
CA ARG A 68 -8.55 2.40 -17.72
C ARG A 68 -8.32 3.86 -17.33
N VAL A 69 -7.08 4.22 -16.98
CA VAL A 69 -6.74 5.62 -16.67
C VAL A 69 -7.03 6.52 -17.86
N ALA A 70 -6.64 6.12 -19.07
CA ALA A 70 -6.87 6.89 -20.29
C ALA A 70 -8.35 7.07 -20.64
N ASN A 71 -9.20 6.06 -20.35
CA ASN A 71 -10.62 6.04 -20.69
C ASN A 71 -11.53 6.59 -19.60
N GLU A 72 -11.12 6.47 -18.32
CA GLU A 72 -11.98 6.75 -17.16
C GLU A 72 -11.58 8.02 -16.39
N VAL A 73 -10.41 8.62 -16.70
CA VAL A 73 -9.93 9.83 -16.01
C VAL A 73 -9.44 10.87 -17.03
N ASP A 74 -10.00 12.05 -16.98
CA ASP A 74 -9.62 13.15 -17.88
C ASP A 74 -8.27 13.76 -17.53
N SER A 75 -7.72 14.56 -18.49
CA SER A 75 -6.52 15.40 -18.30
C SER A 75 -5.18 14.66 -18.24
N PHE A 76 -5.05 13.49 -18.90
CA PHE A 76 -3.80 12.75 -18.97
C PHE A 76 -3.21 12.63 -20.38
N ASP A 77 -1.85 12.60 -20.43
CA ASP A 77 -1.08 11.90 -21.44
C ASP A 77 -0.59 10.56 -20.83
N VAL A 78 -1.14 9.45 -21.29
CA VAL A 78 -0.91 8.13 -20.74
C VAL A 78 0.15 7.38 -21.53
N SER A 79 1.24 6.97 -20.86
CA SER A 79 2.23 6.02 -21.41
C SER A 79 1.95 4.64 -20.84
N ILE A 80 1.88 3.62 -21.69
CA ILE A 80 1.61 2.23 -21.29
C ILE A 80 2.77 1.38 -21.79
N ASN A 81 3.62 0.90 -20.88
CA ASN A 81 4.86 0.24 -21.23
C ASN A 81 4.89 -1.23 -20.83
N ASP A 82 5.37 -2.09 -21.72
CA ASP A 82 5.81 -3.44 -21.36
C ASP A 82 7.01 -3.85 -22.21
N ARG A 83 7.97 -4.56 -21.61
CA ARG A 83 9.14 -5.10 -22.32
C ARG A 83 8.81 -6.26 -23.25
N SER A 84 7.66 -6.91 -23.05
CA SER A 84 7.18 -8.03 -23.87
C SER A 84 6.55 -7.52 -25.16
N LYS A 85 7.08 -7.90 -26.31
CA LYS A 85 6.50 -7.51 -27.61
C LYS A 85 5.04 -7.99 -27.76
N PRO A 86 4.65 -9.21 -27.37
CA PRO A 86 3.23 -9.61 -27.39
C PRO A 86 2.34 -8.75 -26.50
N ALA A 87 2.82 -8.32 -25.32
CA ALA A 87 2.10 -7.39 -24.46
C ALA A 87 1.93 -6.02 -25.13
N PHE A 88 2.99 -5.47 -25.69
CA PHE A 88 2.95 -4.21 -26.45
C PHE A 88 1.93 -4.24 -27.59
N GLU A 89 1.87 -5.34 -28.36
CA GLU A 89 0.90 -5.51 -29.44
C GLU A 89 -0.54 -5.57 -28.92
N LEU A 90 -0.75 -6.22 -27.76
CA LEU A 90 -2.05 -6.28 -27.10
C LEU A 90 -2.47 -4.93 -26.50
N ILE A 91 -1.55 -4.19 -25.90
CA ILE A 91 -1.77 -2.82 -25.40
C ILE A 91 -2.29 -1.92 -26.53
N ASN A 92 -1.65 -1.92 -27.69
CA ASN A 92 -2.11 -1.15 -28.85
C ASN A 92 -3.55 -1.52 -29.26
N ARG A 93 -3.90 -2.82 -29.26
CA ARG A 93 -5.27 -3.25 -29.55
C ARG A 93 -6.27 -2.75 -28.50
N ASN A 94 -5.89 -2.75 -27.21
CA ASN A 94 -6.75 -2.29 -26.16
C ASN A 94 -6.93 -0.75 -26.17
N ILE A 95 -5.92 0.00 -26.56
CA ILE A 95 -6.00 1.44 -26.84
C ILE A 95 -7.03 1.71 -27.95
N LEU A 96 -6.87 1.06 -29.10
CA LEU A 96 -7.78 1.18 -30.25
C LEU A 96 -9.22 0.74 -29.92
N LEU A 97 -9.38 -0.32 -29.13
CA LEU A 97 -10.70 -0.86 -28.74
C LEU A 97 -11.53 0.18 -27.96
N ASN A 98 -10.87 1.08 -27.23
CA ASN A 98 -11.52 2.10 -26.41
C ASN A 98 -11.50 3.49 -27.04
N GLY A 99 -10.87 3.68 -28.23
CA GLY A 99 -10.81 4.97 -28.92
C GLY A 99 -10.03 6.04 -28.16
N VAL A 100 -8.94 5.63 -27.45
CA VAL A 100 -8.13 6.54 -26.60
C VAL A 100 -6.74 6.82 -27.18
N GLU A 101 -6.57 6.67 -28.50
CA GLU A 101 -5.30 6.86 -29.22
C GLU A 101 -4.74 8.28 -29.11
N ASP A 102 -5.61 9.26 -28.93
CA ASP A 102 -5.23 10.66 -28.81
C ASP A 102 -4.60 11.01 -27.45
N VAL A 103 -4.81 10.14 -26.45
CA VAL A 103 -4.34 10.35 -25.06
C VAL A 103 -3.46 9.23 -24.53
N ALA A 104 -3.44 8.06 -25.17
CA ALA A 104 -2.68 6.89 -24.73
C ALA A 104 -1.67 6.42 -25.78
N THR A 105 -0.43 6.16 -25.36
CA THR A 105 0.65 5.67 -26.22
C THR A 105 1.29 4.43 -25.61
N ALA A 106 1.40 3.36 -26.41
CA ALA A 106 2.14 2.16 -26.02
C ALA A 106 3.64 2.30 -26.25
N SER A 107 4.46 1.67 -25.40
CA SER A 107 5.90 1.52 -25.59
C SER A 107 6.38 0.11 -25.29
N ASN A 108 7.47 -0.31 -25.94
CA ASN A 108 8.07 -1.64 -25.77
C ASN A 108 9.52 -1.49 -25.31
N GLU A 109 9.69 -1.07 -24.05
CA GLU A 109 11.00 -0.76 -23.48
C GLU A 109 11.23 -1.45 -22.12
N ASN A 110 12.50 -1.54 -21.71
CA ASN A 110 12.82 -1.86 -20.33
C ASN A 110 12.35 -0.70 -19.43
N ALA A 111 11.52 -1.00 -18.43
CA ALA A 111 10.93 0.01 -17.54
C ALA A 111 12.00 0.89 -16.85
N ASN A 112 13.11 0.29 -16.35
CA ASN A 112 14.17 1.06 -15.70
C ASN A 112 14.84 2.03 -16.68
N VAL A 113 15.11 1.61 -17.92
CA VAL A 113 15.71 2.48 -18.95
C VAL A 113 14.77 3.64 -19.27
N LEU A 114 13.48 3.35 -19.45
CA LEU A 114 12.47 4.36 -19.77
C LEU A 114 12.31 5.37 -18.63
N LEU A 115 12.18 4.91 -17.39
CA LEU A 115 12.02 5.76 -16.20
C LEU A 115 13.28 6.59 -15.88
N HIS A 116 14.49 6.06 -16.14
CA HIS A 116 15.71 6.87 -16.02
C HIS A 116 15.83 7.96 -17.08
N ARG A 117 15.21 7.79 -18.25
CA ARG A 117 15.29 8.72 -19.36
C ARG A 117 14.22 9.81 -19.33
N LYS A 118 13.03 9.51 -18.79
CA LYS A 118 11.86 10.39 -18.80
C LYS A 118 11.35 10.67 -17.40
N HIS A 119 10.70 11.82 -17.23
CA HIS A 119 9.95 12.19 -16.03
C HIS A 119 8.45 12.13 -16.29
N TYR A 120 7.71 11.64 -15.31
CA TYR A 120 6.26 11.56 -15.32
C TYR A 120 5.71 12.18 -14.03
N ASP A 121 4.52 12.76 -14.12
CA ASP A 121 3.83 13.28 -12.92
C ASP A 121 3.37 12.12 -12.04
N LEU A 122 2.80 11.08 -12.66
CA LEU A 122 2.35 9.88 -11.98
C LEU A 122 3.10 8.66 -12.54
N VAL A 123 3.65 7.85 -11.64
CA VAL A 123 4.35 6.60 -12.01
C VAL A 123 3.68 5.43 -11.30
N ASP A 124 3.24 4.43 -12.05
CA ASP A 124 2.69 3.18 -11.53
C ASP A 124 3.69 2.03 -11.74
N VAL A 125 4.04 1.36 -10.63
CA VAL A 125 4.96 0.22 -10.58
C VAL A 125 4.21 -0.99 -10.03
N ASP A 126 3.70 -1.84 -10.92
CA ASP A 126 2.94 -3.06 -10.58
C ASP A 126 3.61 -4.31 -11.16
N PRO A 127 4.75 -4.75 -10.60
CA PRO A 127 5.48 -5.93 -11.07
C PRO A 127 4.89 -7.24 -10.53
N PHE A 128 5.30 -8.35 -11.15
CA PHE A 128 5.25 -9.64 -10.46
C PHE A 128 6.26 -9.69 -9.33
N GLY A 129 5.80 -9.94 -8.10
CA GLY A 129 6.66 -10.08 -6.93
C GLY A 129 7.06 -8.73 -6.35
N SER A 130 8.37 -8.50 -6.23
CA SER A 130 8.93 -7.32 -5.57
C SER A 130 9.03 -6.10 -6.49
N PRO A 131 8.58 -4.91 -6.07
CA PRO A 131 8.81 -3.67 -6.80
C PRO A 131 10.24 -3.14 -6.68
N VAL A 132 11.05 -3.64 -5.75
CA VAL A 132 12.39 -3.14 -5.43
C VAL A 132 13.29 -2.95 -6.67
N PRO A 133 13.32 -3.86 -7.66
CA PRO A 133 14.15 -3.68 -8.86
C PRO A 133 13.80 -2.45 -9.72
N PHE A 134 12.66 -1.81 -9.47
CA PHE A 134 12.14 -0.67 -10.23
C PHE A 134 12.08 0.62 -9.43
N LEU A 135 12.22 0.55 -8.08
CA LEU A 135 12.01 1.69 -7.20
C LEU A 135 13.02 2.82 -7.43
N ASP A 136 14.28 2.53 -7.70
CA ASP A 136 15.30 3.55 -7.98
C ASP A 136 14.94 4.39 -9.23
N ALA A 137 14.65 3.72 -10.35
CA ALA A 137 14.25 4.37 -11.59
C ALA A 137 12.90 5.12 -11.45
N ALA A 138 11.94 4.54 -10.74
CA ALA A 138 10.65 5.17 -10.45
C ALA A 138 10.82 6.42 -9.58
N SER A 139 11.66 6.36 -8.55
CA SER A 139 11.97 7.48 -7.65
C SER A 139 12.63 8.65 -8.38
N ARG A 140 13.53 8.35 -9.33
CA ARG A 140 14.11 9.38 -10.20
C ARG A 140 13.06 10.02 -11.10
N SER A 141 12.17 9.21 -11.68
CA SER A 141 11.20 9.62 -12.71
C SER A 141 10.03 10.43 -12.18
N VAL A 142 9.43 9.99 -11.05
CA VAL A 142 8.16 10.54 -10.53
C VAL A 142 8.30 11.96 -10.03
N THR A 143 7.27 12.80 -10.28
CA THR A 143 7.26 14.20 -9.79
C THR A 143 6.13 14.51 -8.82
N LYS A 144 4.97 13.79 -8.87
CA LYS A 144 3.78 14.12 -8.08
C LYS A 144 3.17 12.93 -7.31
N LEU A 145 2.95 11.78 -7.98
CA LEU A 145 2.29 10.62 -7.37
C LEU A 145 3.00 9.33 -7.77
N LEU A 146 3.36 8.52 -6.79
CA LEU A 146 3.93 7.19 -6.98
C LEU A 146 2.93 6.13 -6.48
N LEU A 147 2.60 5.19 -7.36
CA LEU A 147 1.77 4.05 -7.07
C LEU A 147 2.65 2.79 -7.12
N VAL A 148 2.62 1.99 -6.05
CA VAL A 148 3.49 0.80 -5.94
C VAL A 148 2.69 -0.40 -5.48
N THR A 149 2.81 -1.51 -6.21
CA THR A 149 2.29 -2.82 -5.79
C THR A 149 3.44 -3.76 -5.43
N ALA A 150 3.28 -4.51 -4.35
CA ALA A 150 4.12 -5.65 -4.00
C ALA A 150 3.26 -6.89 -3.83
N THR A 151 3.59 -7.97 -4.54
CA THR A 151 2.93 -9.28 -4.41
C THR A 151 3.82 -10.34 -3.74
N ASP A 152 5.07 -10.00 -3.39
CA ASP A 152 5.98 -10.82 -2.58
C ASP A 152 5.75 -10.58 -1.08
N THR A 153 4.52 -10.82 -0.62
CA THR A 153 4.11 -10.54 0.76
C THR A 153 4.85 -11.37 1.81
N ALA A 154 5.32 -12.57 1.49
CA ALA A 154 6.03 -13.43 2.44
C ALA A 154 7.32 -12.80 3.01
N PRO A 155 8.24 -12.23 2.21
CA PRO A 155 9.38 -11.47 2.72
C PRO A 155 8.99 -10.20 3.47
N LEU A 156 7.96 -9.47 3.00
CA LEU A 156 7.48 -8.23 3.63
C LEU A 156 6.85 -8.47 5.00
N CYS A 157 6.10 -9.56 5.13
CA CYS A 157 5.35 -9.91 6.36
C CYS A 157 6.16 -10.78 7.35
N GLY A 158 7.46 -11.01 7.10
CA GLY A 158 8.32 -11.76 8.01
C GLY A 158 8.16 -13.29 7.98
N ALA A 159 7.39 -13.83 7.05
CA ALA A 159 7.25 -15.27 6.86
C ALA A 159 8.45 -15.91 6.13
N HIS A 160 9.30 -15.09 5.51
CA HIS A 160 10.51 -15.53 4.80
C HIS A 160 11.69 -14.60 5.09
N THR A 161 12.93 -15.13 5.11
CA THR A 161 14.16 -14.40 5.48
C THR A 161 14.58 -13.31 4.48
N GLY A 162 13.92 -13.20 3.33
CA GLY A 162 14.25 -12.25 2.26
C GLY A 162 13.99 -10.76 2.58
N GLY A 163 13.29 -10.44 3.66
CA GLY A 163 12.92 -9.06 3.99
C GLY A 163 14.12 -8.12 4.10
N LEU A 164 15.15 -8.52 4.83
CA LEU A 164 16.37 -7.71 5.00
C LEU A 164 17.11 -7.50 3.67
N ARG A 165 17.24 -8.55 2.86
CA ARG A 165 17.96 -8.48 1.58
C ARG A 165 17.21 -7.63 0.54
N ASN A 166 15.88 -7.80 0.46
CA ASN A 166 15.08 -7.15 -0.58
C ASN A 166 14.68 -5.73 -0.19
N TYR A 167 14.28 -5.53 1.07
CA TYR A 167 13.68 -4.28 1.53
C TYR A 167 14.53 -3.50 2.53
N GLY A 168 15.75 -3.99 2.87
CA GLY A 168 16.62 -3.34 3.85
C GLY A 168 16.01 -3.23 5.25
N ALA A 169 15.05 -4.09 5.58
CA ALA A 169 14.34 -4.12 6.86
C ALA A 169 14.13 -5.54 7.35
N ARG A 170 14.08 -5.73 8.66
CA ARG A 170 13.78 -7.00 9.29
C ARG A 170 12.33 -7.01 9.77
N PRO A 171 11.37 -7.57 9.01
CA PRO A 171 10.02 -7.78 9.51
C PRO A 171 9.96 -8.92 10.53
N LEU A 172 8.89 -8.94 11.33
CA LEU A 172 8.55 -10.05 12.23
C LEU A 172 7.22 -10.68 11.79
N ASN A 173 7.14 -12.00 11.85
CA ASN A 173 5.89 -12.70 11.59
C ASN A 173 5.00 -12.65 12.86
N THR A 174 4.13 -11.65 12.89
CA THR A 174 3.20 -11.33 13.99
C THR A 174 1.76 -11.40 13.48
N GLU A 175 0.78 -11.26 14.36
CA GLU A 175 -0.64 -11.14 13.97
C GLU A 175 -0.91 -9.88 13.12
N TYR A 176 -0.10 -8.83 13.26
CA TYR A 176 -0.19 -7.58 12.46
C TYR A 176 0.81 -7.55 11.28
N HIS A 177 1.18 -8.71 10.78
CA HIS A 177 2.19 -8.86 9.71
C HIS A 177 1.84 -8.12 8.40
N ALA A 178 0.54 -7.99 8.06
CA ALA A 178 0.11 -7.30 6.85
C ALA A 178 0.38 -5.78 6.93
N GLU A 179 0.08 -5.16 8.08
CA GLU A 179 0.43 -3.77 8.33
C GLU A 179 1.95 -3.58 8.41
N MET A 180 2.66 -4.48 9.08
CA MET A 180 4.12 -4.47 9.14
C MET A 180 4.72 -4.51 7.74
N GLY A 181 4.24 -5.39 6.85
CA GLY A 181 4.68 -5.48 5.46
C GLY A 181 4.45 -4.18 4.68
N THR A 182 3.28 -3.55 4.88
CA THR A 182 2.95 -2.24 4.29
C THR A 182 3.93 -1.15 4.74
N ARG A 183 4.24 -1.09 6.04
CA ARG A 183 5.18 -0.12 6.61
C ARG A 183 6.64 -0.39 6.20
N VAL A 184 7.03 -1.64 6.02
CA VAL A 184 8.34 -2.03 5.46
C VAL A 184 8.46 -1.56 4.01
N LEU A 185 7.42 -1.75 3.19
CA LEU A 185 7.40 -1.29 1.81
C LEU A 185 7.45 0.24 1.71
N LEU A 186 6.67 0.96 2.54
CA LEU A 186 6.75 2.42 2.66
C LEU A 186 8.14 2.88 3.05
N GLY A 187 8.78 2.21 4.01
CA GLY A 187 10.16 2.52 4.41
C GLY A 187 11.18 2.32 3.27
N ALA A 188 11.00 1.31 2.43
CA ALA A 188 11.84 1.12 1.24
C ALA A 188 11.63 2.26 0.22
N VAL A 189 10.37 2.61 -0.07
CA VAL A 189 10.01 3.72 -0.97
C VAL A 189 10.55 5.06 -0.46
N THR A 190 10.45 5.32 0.85
CA THR A 190 11.00 6.53 1.49
C THR A 190 12.51 6.65 1.24
N ARG A 191 13.27 5.58 1.46
CA ARG A 191 14.72 5.59 1.26
C ARG A 191 15.12 5.75 -0.21
N GLU A 192 14.37 5.16 -1.14
CA GLU A 192 14.67 5.30 -2.57
C GLU A 192 14.38 6.71 -3.08
N LEU A 193 13.25 7.32 -2.68
CA LEU A 193 12.92 8.71 -3.01
C LEU A 193 13.87 9.72 -2.38
N GLY A 194 14.31 9.46 -1.14
CA GLY A 194 15.28 10.29 -0.43
C GLY A 194 16.61 10.48 -1.16
N LYS A 195 17.07 9.50 -1.94
CA LYS A 195 18.26 9.61 -2.80
C LYS A 195 18.16 10.71 -3.88
N TYR A 196 16.93 11.14 -4.18
CA TYR A 196 16.61 12.14 -5.19
C TYR A 196 16.03 13.43 -4.59
N ASP A 197 16.30 13.69 -3.31
CA ASP A 197 15.77 14.82 -2.55
C ASP A 197 14.24 14.91 -2.61
N LYS A 198 13.56 13.77 -2.49
CA LYS A 198 12.11 13.65 -2.51
C LYS A 198 11.58 12.99 -1.25
N ALA A 199 10.52 13.55 -0.70
CA ALA A 199 9.75 13.01 0.43
C ALA A 199 8.50 12.29 -0.03
N ILE A 200 7.91 11.47 0.86
CA ILE A 200 6.59 10.88 0.67
C ILE A 200 5.56 11.46 1.63
N LYS A 201 4.35 11.62 1.12
CA LYS A 201 3.12 11.73 1.91
C LYS A 201 2.21 10.56 1.50
N PRO A 202 2.06 9.51 2.34
CA PRO A 202 1.11 8.43 2.04
C PRO A 202 -0.32 8.99 1.99
N LEU A 203 -1.01 8.77 0.88
CA LEU A 203 -2.40 9.16 0.69
C LEU A 203 -3.35 7.99 0.99
N LEU A 204 -2.98 6.78 0.54
CA LEU A 204 -3.71 5.55 0.80
C LEU A 204 -2.75 4.36 0.70
N SER A 205 -2.63 3.57 1.77
CA SER A 205 -1.83 2.34 1.78
C SER A 205 -2.66 1.21 2.37
N TYR A 206 -2.78 0.11 1.66
CA TYR A 206 -3.59 -1.03 2.10
C TYR A 206 -3.00 -2.37 1.67
N ALA A 207 -3.44 -3.42 2.33
CA ALA A 207 -3.15 -4.79 1.93
C ALA A 207 -4.47 -5.52 1.65
N SER A 208 -4.46 -6.38 0.64
CA SER A 208 -5.58 -7.27 0.33
C SER A 208 -5.05 -8.62 -0.10
N ALA A 209 -5.51 -9.68 0.56
CA ALA A 209 -5.20 -11.08 0.30
C ALA A 209 -3.71 -11.37 0.03
N HIS A 210 -3.20 -11.03 -1.14
CA HIS A 210 -1.87 -11.43 -1.63
C HIS A 210 -1.06 -10.27 -2.20
N PHE A 211 -1.47 -9.02 -1.98
CA PHE A 211 -0.71 -7.84 -2.40
C PHE A 211 -0.80 -6.71 -1.38
N ILE A 212 0.18 -5.83 -1.44
CA ILE A 212 0.21 -4.54 -0.75
C ILE A 212 0.21 -3.45 -1.81
N ARG A 213 -0.63 -2.44 -1.65
CA ARG A 213 -0.70 -1.27 -2.54
C ARG A 213 -0.39 0.01 -1.77
N LEU A 214 0.47 0.83 -2.35
CA LEU A 214 0.80 2.17 -1.86
C LEU A 214 0.40 3.21 -2.91
N ILE A 215 -0.25 4.28 -2.47
CA ILE A 215 -0.50 5.50 -3.24
C ILE A 215 0.11 6.64 -2.43
N VAL A 216 1.24 7.17 -2.88
CA VAL A 216 2.01 8.16 -2.14
C VAL A 216 2.23 9.41 -2.99
N GLN A 217 1.88 10.57 -2.44
CA GLN A 217 2.26 11.86 -3.01
C GLN A 217 3.76 12.09 -2.78
N VAL A 218 4.41 12.66 -3.79
CA VAL A 218 5.84 12.94 -3.79
C VAL A 218 6.05 14.45 -3.70
N GLU A 219 6.90 14.88 -2.78
CA GLU A 219 7.24 16.27 -2.54
C GLU A 219 8.76 16.45 -2.72
N ALA A 220 9.16 17.38 -3.60
CA ALA A 220 10.57 17.66 -3.83
C ALA A 220 11.13 18.58 -2.73
N GLY A 221 12.40 18.37 -2.37
CA GLY A 221 13.14 19.20 -1.44
C GLY A 221 13.96 18.36 -0.45
N ALA A 222 15.27 18.62 -0.35
CA ALA A 222 16.20 17.89 0.51
C ALA A 222 15.74 17.90 1.99
N LYS A 223 15.28 19.04 2.50
CA LYS A 223 14.75 19.13 3.87
C LYS A 223 13.54 18.21 4.09
N HIS A 224 12.59 18.18 3.14
CA HIS A 224 11.43 17.29 3.21
C HIS A 224 11.85 15.81 3.12
N ALA A 225 12.87 15.50 2.31
CA ALA A 225 13.43 14.16 2.21
C ALA A 225 14.04 13.70 3.55
N ASP A 226 14.85 14.56 4.19
CA ASP A 226 15.43 14.29 5.51
C ASP A 226 14.35 14.06 6.56
N GLU A 227 13.34 14.93 6.63
CA GLU A 227 12.18 14.78 7.54
C GLU A 227 11.41 13.46 7.25
N SER A 228 11.28 13.08 5.99
CA SER A 228 10.61 11.83 5.59
C SER A 228 11.40 10.60 6.05
N VAL A 229 12.73 10.62 5.95
CA VAL A 229 13.60 9.53 6.41
C VAL A 229 13.57 9.42 7.96
N GLN A 230 13.46 10.54 8.67
CA GLN A 230 13.31 10.55 10.14
C GLN A 230 12.00 9.90 10.63
N ARG A 231 11.01 9.72 9.76
CA ARG A 231 9.77 8.98 10.05
C ARG A 231 9.94 7.45 10.06
N LEU A 232 11.14 6.96 9.75
CA LEU A 232 11.47 5.55 9.86
C LEU A 232 11.86 5.22 11.30
N GLY A 233 11.48 4.03 11.74
CA GLY A 233 11.81 3.57 13.09
C GLY A 233 11.59 2.07 13.25
N PHE A 234 11.34 1.64 14.47
CA PHE A 234 11.34 0.23 14.85
C PHE A 234 10.14 -0.10 15.73
N ILE A 235 9.74 -1.37 15.69
CA ILE A 235 8.74 -1.94 16.60
C ILE A 235 9.41 -3.03 17.42
N ALA A 236 9.37 -2.92 18.75
CA ALA A 236 9.71 -4.00 19.67
C ALA A 236 8.47 -4.84 19.95
N HIS A 237 8.59 -6.17 19.84
CA HIS A 237 7.50 -7.11 20.08
C HIS A 237 7.93 -8.26 21.02
N CYS A 238 7.15 -8.49 22.07
CA CYS A 238 7.31 -9.59 22.98
C CYS A 238 6.41 -10.77 22.56
N PHE A 239 6.99 -11.82 22.03
CA PHE A 239 6.24 -13.03 21.62
C PHE A 239 5.68 -13.85 22.78
N SER A 240 6.08 -13.54 24.04
CA SER A 240 5.58 -14.24 25.24
C SER A 240 4.24 -13.67 25.71
N CYS A 241 4.12 -12.34 25.86
CA CYS A 241 2.91 -11.73 26.42
C CYS A 241 2.11 -10.89 25.43
N GLY A 242 2.68 -10.59 24.24
CA GLY A 242 2.07 -9.75 23.20
C GLY A 242 2.36 -8.24 23.38
N HIS A 243 3.12 -7.83 24.42
CA HIS A 243 3.51 -6.43 24.59
C HIS A 243 4.33 -5.93 23.38
N ARG A 244 4.03 -4.70 22.95
CA ARG A 244 4.69 -4.05 21.82
C ARG A 244 4.70 -2.54 21.98
N PHE A 245 5.72 -1.91 21.41
CA PHE A 245 5.81 -0.46 21.30
C PHE A 245 6.68 -0.10 20.09
N SER A 246 6.55 1.14 19.60
CA SER A 246 7.36 1.70 18.53
C SER A 246 8.30 2.79 19.07
N TYR A 247 9.42 2.99 18.39
CA TYR A 247 10.38 4.05 18.69
C TYR A 247 11.04 4.56 17.41
N ALA A 248 11.24 5.87 17.32
CA ALA A 248 11.46 6.60 16.08
C ALA A 248 12.93 6.79 15.69
N SER A 249 13.94 6.56 16.56
CA SER A 249 15.29 6.96 16.18
C SER A 249 16.33 5.84 16.13
N CYS A 250 17.30 6.01 15.19
CA CYS A 250 18.52 5.21 15.19
C CYS A 250 19.42 5.54 16.40
N GLU A 251 19.30 6.72 16.99
CA GLU A 251 20.07 7.13 18.17
C GLU A 251 19.63 6.33 19.38
N ASP A 252 18.32 6.11 19.57
CA ASP A 252 17.79 5.21 20.58
C ASP A 252 18.29 3.77 20.39
N MET A 253 18.60 3.34 19.14
CA MET A 253 19.20 2.03 18.87
C MET A 253 20.68 1.91 19.23
N LEU A 254 21.45 2.99 19.13
CA LEU A 254 22.87 2.97 19.50
C LEU A 254 23.06 2.83 21.01
N ASP A 255 22.16 3.40 21.77
CA ASP A 255 22.07 3.19 23.22
C ASP A 255 21.51 1.80 23.60
N MET A 256 20.74 1.17 22.70
CA MET A 256 20.13 -0.15 22.86
C MET A 256 21.00 -1.32 22.37
N ARG A 257 22.31 -1.25 22.46
CA ARG A 257 23.22 -2.42 22.32
C ARG A 257 22.90 -3.54 23.31
N MET A 258 21.99 -3.29 24.25
CA MET A 258 21.47 -4.26 25.21
C MET A 258 20.15 -4.84 24.71
N SER A 259 19.96 -6.13 24.95
CA SER A 259 18.70 -6.83 24.63
C SER A 259 17.53 -6.13 25.33
N ILE A 260 16.54 -5.62 24.53
CA ILE A 260 15.31 -5.09 25.10
C ILE A 260 14.58 -6.20 25.82
N THR A 261 14.39 -6.01 27.12
CA THR A 261 13.60 -6.92 27.98
C THR A 261 12.20 -6.35 28.14
N CYS A 262 11.19 -7.19 27.97
CA CYS A 262 9.80 -6.81 28.16
C CYS A 262 9.53 -6.42 29.62
N GLU A 263 9.04 -5.23 29.85
CA GLU A 263 8.70 -4.72 31.20
C GLU A 263 7.58 -5.49 31.88
N LEU A 264 6.67 -6.13 31.10
CA LEU A 264 5.54 -6.87 31.64
C LEU A 264 5.86 -8.32 32.02
N CYS A 265 6.79 -8.99 31.34
CA CYS A 265 7.03 -10.42 31.57
C CYS A 265 8.52 -10.82 31.64
N GLY A 266 9.45 -9.89 31.54
CA GLY A 266 10.88 -10.15 31.62
C GLY A 266 11.49 -10.87 30.40
N THR A 267 10.70 -11.22 29.37
CA THR A 267 11.19 -11.95 28.19
C THR A 267 11.92 -11.00 27.23
N ARG A 268 12.97 -11.48 26.58
CA ARG A 268 13.67 -10.73 25.53
C ARG A 268 12.74 -10.44 24.35
N MET A 269 12.58 -9.18 23.99
CA MET A 269 11.79 -8.74 22.84
C MET A 269 12.54 -8.90 21.52
N LYS A 270 11.80 -9.02 20.42
CA LYS A 270 12.35 -8.97 19.06
C LYS A 270 12.01 -7.63 18.43
N ILE A 271 12.89 -7.17 17.53
CA ILE A 271 12.81 -5.86 16.90
C ILE A 271 12.56 -6.03 15.40
N ALA A 272 11.55 -5.33 14.89
CA ALA A 272 11.27 -5.14 13.46
C ALA A 272 11.74 -3.76 12.99
N GLY A 273 12.20 -3.64 11.75
CA GLY A 273 12.50 -2.37 11.11
C GLY A 273 13.87 -2.35 10.41
N PRO A 274 14.31 -1.18 9.88
CA PRO A 274 13.57 0.09 9.91
C PRO A 274 12.30 0.04 9.03
N LEU A 275 11.21 0.62 9.51
CA LEU A 275 9.93 0.68 8.82
C LEU A 275 9.25 2.05 9.04
N TYR A 276 8.25 2.41 8.22
CA TYR A 276 7.58 3.69 8.31
C TYR A 276 6.58 3.70 9.49
N LEU A 277 6.76 4.63 10.45
CA LEU A 277 5.96 4.66 11.70
C LEU A 277 4.80 5.65 11.68
N HIS A 278 4.83 6.63 10.78
CA HIS A 278 3.84 7.70 10.70
C HIS A 278 2.55 7.26 9.96
N PRO A 279 1.54 8.15 9.81
CA PRO A 279 0.31 7.86 9.10
C PRO A 279 0.54 7.26 7.70
N ILE A 280 -0.20 6.19 7.39
CA ILE A 280 -0.10 5.46 6.11
C ILE A 280 -1.29 5.73 5.18
N ALA A 281 -2.24 6.53 5.65
CA ALA A 281 -3.37 7.05 4.89
C ALA A 281 -3.66 8.49 5.30
N ASP A 282 -4.19 9.29 4.37
CA ASP A 282 -4.71 10.62 4.60
C ASP A 282 -6.25 10.52 4.66
N GLN A 283 -6.83 10.90 5.81
CA GLN A 283 -8.27 10.75 6.05
C GLN A 283 -9.10 11.47 4.98
N GLN A 284 -8.79 12.73 4.72
CA GLN A 284 -9.55 13.54 3.76
C GLN A 284 -9.47 12.97 2.34
N PHE A 285 -8.30 12.53 1.94
CA PHE A 285 -8.12 11.87 0.65
C PHE A 285 -8.93 10.58 0.57
N CYS A 286 -8.91 9.74 1.59
CA CYS A 286 -9.70 8.50 1.65
C CYS A 286 -11.21 8.78 1.59
N GLU A 287 -11.70 9.81 2.28
CA GLU A 287 -13.13 10.22 2.22
C GLU A 287 -13.52 10.63 0.79
N GLN A 288 -12.68 11.41 0.11
CA GLN A 288 -12.91 11.80 -1.29
C GLN A 288 -12.87 10.60 -2.24
N VAL A 289 -11.94 9.67 -2.04
CA VAL A 289 -11.86 8.43 -2.83
C VAL A 289 -13.09 7.55 -2.58
N HIS A 290 -13.57 7.47 -1.35
CA HIS A 290 -14.79 6.74 -1.03
C HIS A 290 -16.02 7.33 -1.75
N GLU A 291 -16.16 8.64 -1.79
CA GLU A 291 -17.21 9.33 -2.54
C GLU A 291 -17.10 9.05 -4.05
N GLU A 292 -15.89 9.19 -4.61
CA GLU A 292 -15.62 8.94 -6.01
C GLU A 292 -15.93 7.48 -6.42
N LEU A 293 -15.57 6.50 -5.57
CA LEU A 293 -15.95 5.10 -5.77
C LEU A 293 -17.47 4.91 -5.81
N GLY A 294 -18.22 5.66 -4.98
CA GLY A 294 -19.68 5.64 -4.94
C GLY A 294 -20.31 6.12 -6.24
N ASN A 295 -19.67 7.06 -6.93
CA ASN A 295 -20.15 7.67 -8.17
C ASN A 295 -19.82 6.87 -9.44
N ARG A 296 -19.02 5.80 -9.33
CA ARG A 296 -18.57 4.97 -10.45
C ARG A 296 -19.32 3.64 -10.53
N THR A 297 -19.39 3.07 -11.73
CA THR A 297 -19.84 1.68 -11.92
C THR A 297 -18.60 0.78 -11.99
N LEU A 298 -18.32 0.04 -10.92
CA LEU A 298 -17.11 -0.76 -10.76
C LEU A 298 -17.45 -2.19 -10.36
N GLY A 299 -16.68 -3.16 -10.84
CA GLY A 299 -16.90 -4.58 -10.53
C GLY A 299 -16.66 -4.92 -9.06
N LYS A 300 -15.75 -4.21 -8.38
CA LYS A 300 -15.41 -4.41 -6.96
C LYS A 300 -15.78 -3.22 -6.06
N GLN A 301 -16.77 -2.41 -6.48
CA GLN A 301 -17.14 -1.17 -5.81
C GLN A 301 -17.36 -1.33 -4.29
N ARG A 302 -18.21 -2.31 -3.88
CA ARG A 302 -18.52 -2.52 -2.44
C ARG A 302 -17.30 -2.86 -1.61
N GLU A 303 -16.40 -3.72 -2.14
CA GLU A 303 -15.17 -4.12 -1.47
C GLU A 303 -14.18 -2.96 -1.41
N ALA A 304 -14.03 -2.21 -2.49
CA ALA A 304 -13.20 -1.01 -2.56
C ALA A 304 -13.66 0.06 -1.56
N MET A 305 -14.96 0.37 -1.51
CA MET A 305 -15.53 1.32 -0.56
C MET A 305 -15.30 0.89 0.89
N LYS A 306 -15.45 -0.42 1.21
CA LYS A 306 -15.18 -0.93 2.57
C LYS A 306 -13.73 -0.69 2.97
N ILE A 307 -12.76 -1.01 2.12
CA ILE A 307 -11.32 -0.82 2.41
C ILE A 307 -11.03 0.66 2.63
N VAL A 308 -11.41 1.52 1.69
CA VAL A 308 -11.12 2.95 1.75
C VAL A 308 -11.78 3.63 2.95
N SER A 309 -13.06 3.30 3.24
CA SER A 309 -13.76 3.78 4.43
C SER A 309 -13.06 3.34 5.72
N THR A 310 -12.57 2.10 5.80
CA THR A 310 -11.82 1.66 6.98
C THR A 310 -10.51 2.44 7.13
N CYS A 311 -9.78 2.68 6.03
CA CYS A 311 -8.55 3.48 6.04
C CYS A 311 -8.78 4.92 6.52
N SER A 312 -9.94 5.54 6.19
CA SER A 312 -10.25 6.92 6.63
C SER A 312 -10.52 7.04 8.13
N HIS A 313 -11.01 5.96 8.77
CA HIS A 313 -11.38 5.96 10.19
C HIS A 313 -10.35 5.23 11.09
N GLU A 314 -9.34 4.62 10.51
CA GLU A 314 -8.31 3.87 11.22
C GLU A 314 -7.37 4.82 11.97
N LEU A 315 -7.02 4.49 13.22
CA LEU A 315 -6.00 5.22 13.98
C LEU A 315 -4.65 5.13 13.29
N GLN A 316 -4.13 6.28 12.82
CA GLN A 316 -2.93 6.34 12.01
C GLN A 316 -1.63 6.40 12.84
N ASP A 317 -1.70 6.87 14.09
CA ASP A 317 -0.54 7.04 14.97
C ASP A 317 -0.08 5.75 15.67
N ILE A 318 -0.87 4.68 15.53
CA ILE A 318 -0.57 3.36 16.09
C ILE A 318 -0.11 2.44 14.96
N PRO A 319 1.21 2.05 14.92
CA PRO A 319 1.77 1.33 13.78
C PRO A 319 1.60 -0.21 13.85
N TYR A 320 0.64 -0.69 14.59
CA TYR A 320 0.27 -2.09 14.75
C TYR A 320 -1.18 -2.22 15.23
N PHE A 321 -1.73 -3.41 15.15
CA PHE A 321 -3.04 -3.72 15.70
C PHE A 321 -3.00 -4.99 16.56
N PHE A 322 -4.03 -5.23 17.35
CA PHE A 322 -4.25 -6.44 18.11
C PHE A 322 -5.32 -7.28 17.43
N GLU A 323 -5.07 -8.58 17.32
CA GLU A 323 -6.04 -9.52 16.76
C GLU A 323 -6.98 -10.01 17.85
N HIS A 324 -8.25 -9.56 17.84
CA HIS A 324 -9.23 -9.78 18.87
C HIS A 324 -9.45 -11.29 19.16
N HIS A 325 -9.62 -12.09 18.10
CA HIS A 325 -9.82 -13.52 18.29
C HIS A 325 -8.59 -14.23 18.87
N ALA A 326 -7.38 -13.83 18.48
CA ALA A 326 -6.15 -14.37 19.06
C ALA A 326 -6.01 -14.00 20.55
N LEU A 327 -6.40 -12.78 20.90
CA LEU A 327 -6.40 -12.28 22.28
C LEU A 327 -7.38 -13.10 23.15
N CYS A 328 -8.63 -13.27 22.72
CA CYS A 328 -9.65 -14.04 23.42
C CYS A 328 -9.25 -15.52 23.58
N LYS A 329 -8.66 -16.10 22.52
CA LYS A 329 -8.11 -17.46 22.59
C LYS A 329 -7.00 -17.60 23.64
N ALA A 330 -6.10 -16.62 23.73
CA ALA A 330 -5.04 -16.61 24.75
C ALA A 330 -5.61 -16.47 26.17
N LEU A 331 -6.72 -15.76 26.33
CA LEU A 331 -7.43 -15.61 27.61
C LEU A 331 -8.38 -16.80 27.93
N LYS A 332 -8.61 -17.70 26.97
CA LYS A 332 -9.54 -18.83 27.06
C LYS A 332 -11.00 -18.40 27.34
N ILE A 333 -11.42 -17.32 26.68
CA ILE A 333 -12.79 -16.78 26.73
C ILE A 333 -13.38 -16.75 25.32
N PRO A 334 -14.72 -16.82 25.19
CA PRO A 334 -15.37 -16.56 23.89
C PRO A 334 -15.15 -15.10 23.48
N PRO A 335 -14.98 -14.80 22.17
CA PRO A 335 -14.82 -13.43 21.73
C PRO A 335 -16.15 -12.66 21.87
N PRO A 336 -16.19 -11.54 22.63
CA PRO A 336 -17.33 -10.65 22.63
C PRO A 336 -17.48 -9.97 21.26
N PRO A 337 -18.64 -9.31 20.98
CA PRO A 337 -18.79 -8.51 19.77
C PRO A 337 -17.69 -7.45 19.68
N LEU A 338 -17.09 -7.29 18.49
CA LEU A 338 -15.97 -6.36 18.29
C LEU A 338 -16.36 -4.91 18.61
N GLU A 339 -17.59 -4.50 18.26
CA GLU A 339 -18.11 -3.17 18.58
C GLU A 339 -18.17 -2.91 20.09
N ALA A 340 -18.64 -3.90 20.88
CA ALA A 340 -18.66 -3.78 22.34
C ALA A 340 -17.26 -3.55 22.91
N LEU A 341 -16.24 -4.22 22.35
CA LEU A 341 -14.87 -3.99 22.78
C LEU A 341 -14.37 -2.59 22.41
N LEU A 342 -14.68 -2.09 21.20
CA LEU A 342 -14.32 -0.72 20.80
C LEU A 342 -14.99 0.32 21.70
N GLU A 343 -16.28 0.17 21.98
CA GLU A 343 -17.04 1.05 22.88
C GLU A 343 -16.48 1.01 24.31
N THR A 344 -16.11 -0.18 24.81
CA THR A 344 -15.52 -0.32 26.15
C THR A 344 -14.16 0.35 26.24
N LEU A 345 -13.30 0.21 25.23
CA LEU A 345 -12.01 0.91 25.17
C LEU A 345 -12.20 2.42 25.23
N GLN A 346 -13.09 2.95 24.38
CA GLN A 346 -13.40 4.38 24.32
C GLN A 346 -14.01 4.92 25.62
N ALA A 347 -14.93 4.16 26.25
CA ALA A 347 -15.50 4.51 27.54
C ALA A 347 -14.47 4.56 28.67
N ASN A 348 -13.37 3.78 28.58
CA ASN A 348 -12.24 3.81 29.51
C ASN A 348 -11.13 4.82 29.12
N GLY A 349 -11.38 5.68 28.11
CA GLY A 349 -10.49 6.77 27.73
C GLY A 349 -9.38 6.38 26.75
N PHE A 350 -9.41 5.18 26.19
CA PHE A 350 -8.47 4.76 25.16
C PHE A 350 -8.97 5.11 23.77
N ALA A 351 -8.04 5.49 22.88
CA ALA A 351 -8.34 5.54 21.46
C ALA A 351 -8.54 4.12 20.93
N ALA A 352 -9.56 3.91 20.10
CA ALA A 352 -9.83 2.61 19.51
C ALA A 352 -10.48 2.74 18.14
N SER A 353 -10.02 1.93 17.17
CA SER A 353 -10.59 1.81 15.83
C SER A 353 -10.48 0.39 15.28
N ARG A 354 -11.24 0.11 14.23
CA ARG A 354 -10.99 -1.03 13.34
C ARG A 354 -9.73 -0.79 12.54
N THR A 355 -9.23 -1.83 11.88
CA THR A 355 -8.14 -1.75 10.90
C THR A 355 -8.54 -2.41 9.59
N GLN A 356 -8.02 -1.92 8.47
CA GLN A 356 -8.25 -2.54 7.17
C GLN A 356 -7.44 -3.84 6.97
N PHE A 357 -6.46 -4.09 7.83
CA PHE A 357 -5.55 -5.25 7.71
C PHE A 357 -6.13 -6.56 8.26
N SER A 358 -7.22 -6.49 9.03
CA SER A 358 -7.93 -7.66 9.57
C SER A 358 -9.38 -7.28 9.92
N ASP A 359 -10.34 -8.15 9.57
CA ASP A 359 -11.76 -7.95 9.91
C ASP A 359 -12.01 -7.99 11.43
N THR A 360 -11.11 -8.60 12.20
CA THR A 360 -11.17 -8.74 13.67
C THR A 360 -10.01 -8.02 14.38
N GLY A 361 -9.25 -7.23 13.63
CA GLY A 361 -8.17 -6.41 14.16
C GLY A 361 -8.66 -5.09 14.76
N ILE A 362 -8.05 -4.70 15.88
CA ILE A 362 -8.29 -3.41 16.53
C ILE A 362 -7.00 -2.66 16.75
N LYS A 363 -7.00 -1.37 16.49
CA LYS A 363 -5.96 -0.43 16.92
C LYS A 363 -6.39 0.26 18.19
N THR A 364 -5.49 0.35 19.15
CA THR A 364 -5.70 1.08 20.41
C THR A 364 -4.36 1.46 21.01
N ASP A 365 -4.34 2.57 21.75
CA ASP A 365 -3.22 3.01 22.57
C ASP A 365 -3.16 2.29 23.93
N ALA A 366 -4.18 1.49 24.28
CA ALA A 366 -4.17 0.63 25.46
C ALA A 366 -3.02 -0.39 25.38
N ARG A 367 -2.30 -0.56 26.48
CA ARG A 367 -1.29 -1.61 26.62
C ARG A 367 -1.96 -2.99 26.64
N ILE A 368 -1.20 -4.02 26.29
CA ILE A 368 -1.74 -5.40 26.21
C ILE A 368 -2.32 -5.92 27.52
N ASP A 369 -1.79 -5.49 28.67
CA ASP A 369 -2.30 -5.86 30.00
C ASP A 369 -3.64 -5.17 30.28
N GLU A 370 -3.80 -3.89 29.97
CA GLU A 370 -5.04 -3.12 30.06
C GLU A 370 -6.10 -3.70 29.12
N LEU A 371 -5.73 -3.94 27.86
CA LEU A 371 -6.60 -4.54 26.86
C LEU A 371 -7.12 -5.93 27.32
N LYS A 372 -6.24 -6.76 27.90
CA LYS A 372 -6.62 -8.06 28.46
C LYS A 372 -7.55 -7.96 29.66
N ALA A 373 -7.42 -6.92 30.48
CA ALA A 373 -8.32 -6.68 31.60
C ALA A 373 -9.72 -6.33 31.09
N LEU A 374 -9.82 -5.35 30.18
CA LEU A 374 -11.11 -4.91 29.61
C LEU A 374 -11.84 -6.02 28.83
N VAL A 375 -11.13 -6.84 28.07
CA VAL A 375 -11.74 -7.96 27.34
C VAL A 375 -12.31 -9.04 28.27
N LYS A 376 -11.81 -9.17 29.51
CA LYS A 376 -12.34 -10.11 30.50
C LYS A 376 -13.60 -9.59 31.21
N GLU A 377 -13.85 -8.30 31.18
CA GLU A 377 -15.02 -7.67 31.79
C GLU A 377 -16.25 -7.72 30.86
N LEU A 378 -16.04 -8.02 29.58
CA LEU A 378 -17.06 -8.21 28.56
C LEU A 378 -17.52 -9.67 28.46
#